data_3701e207f5dbeafeb945014caff761dc
#
_entry.id   3701e207f5dbeafeb945014caff761dc
#
_cell.length_a   1.000
_cell.length_b   1.000
_cell.length_c   1.000
_cell.angle_alpha   90.00
_cell.angle_beta   90.00
_cell.angle_gamma   90.00
#
_symmetry.space_group_name_H-M   'P 1'
#
loop_
_entity.id
_entity.type
_entity.pdbx_description
1 polymer ?
#
loop_
_entity_poly.entity_id
_entity_poly.type
_entity_poly.pdbx_seq_one_letter_code
_entity_poly.pdbx_strand_id
1 'polypeptide(L)'
;MWRPTYHFASPNSWMNDPCGPLYDSATQTYHLYYQVQPGHVQWGNISWGHAKSKDMIFWEDVTSWRGYDYITLAPGVGNNQSVLGVFTGSTLPVTITGDSTNRTITAIYTSVKYLPISWNGPYLKGSETQSLAVSYDGGITYQQYANNPILASPPEGMDVTGWRDPKFKQWPEIDNVLYGSNQGHYYMTVSSGVRGVGPRLLLYRAFANDLTNWTYLGPLVSVSGNFTLNEIWSGSLGYNFEVSNAFSILEKAADGGDNKTMHSFAMLGTEGGNTTLHPSTHWSVWINGNISKTGNDSVTMNIIASGVADWGDTYALNSFHDPKGNRRIFYGWVMEDNNNYGQRAFGYNGQITLPREVFVQVSETWCKRTFGEITYLCQF
;
A
#
# COMPACT_ATOMS: atom_id res chain seq x y z
N MET A 1 -31.20 -4.13 -8.57
CA MET A 1 -29.94 -3.37 -8.57
C MET A 1 -28.84 -4.32 -8.11
N TRP A 2 -27.83 -4.55 -8.91
CA TRP A 2 -26.82 -5.61 -8.72
C TRP A 2 -25.60 -5.13 -7.91
N ARG A 3 -25.79 -4.26 -6.93
CA ARG A 3 -24.71 -3.77 -6.09
C ARG A 3 -24.37 -4.80 -5.00
N PRO A 4 -23.06 -5.01 -4.68
CA PRO A 4 -22.64 -5.85 -3.56
C PRO A 4 -23.31 -5.42 -2.25
N THR A 5 -23.69 -6.40 -1.42
CA THR A 5 -24.42 -6.14 -0.17
C THR A 5 -23.58 -6.38 1.07
N TYR A 6 -22.39 -7.03 0.95
CA TYR A 6 -21.50 -7.30 2.08
C TYR A 6 -20.04 -6.91 1.83
N HIS A 7 -19.62 -6.70 0.57
CA HIS A 7 -18.34 -6.04 0.30
C HIS A 7 -18.51 -4.53 0.42
N PHE A 8 -17.50 -3.86 0.97
CA PHE A 8 -17.50 -2.40 0.98
C PHE A 8 -17.37 -1.88 -0.46
N ALA A 9 -18.24 -0.97 -0.82
CA ALA A 9 -18.19 -0.22 -2.06
C ALA A 9 -18.50 1.24 -1.77
N SER A 10 -17.84 2.18 -2.49
CA SER A 10 -18.14 3.61 -2.40
C SER A 10 -19.63 3.88 -2.59
N PRO A 11 -20.19 4.97 -2.07
CA PRO A 11 -21.63 5.27 -2.23
C PRO A 11 -22.12 5.20 -3.67
N ASN A 12 -21.28 5.57 -4.62
CA ASN A 12 -21.54 5.52 -6.06
C ASN A 12 -20.20 5.58 -6.83
N SER A 13 -20.26 5.51 -8.16
CA SER A 13 -19.15 5.86 -9.06
C SER A 13 -17.99 4.86 -9.05
N TRP A 14 -16.83 5.25 -9.58
CA TRP A 14 -15.61 4.46 -9.58
C TRP A 14 -14.96 4.43 -8.22
N MET A 15 -14.47 3.27 -7.79
CA MET A 15 -13.49 3.13 -6.73
C MET A 15 -12.44 2.11 -7.08
N ASN A 16 -11.24 2.26 -6.51
CA ASN A 16 -10.14 1.31 -6.65
C ASN A 16 -9.39 1.13 -5.32
N ASP A 17 -8.12 1.49 -5.24
CA ASP A 17 -7.22 1.12 -4.16
C ASP A 17 -7.72 1.46 -2.76
N PRO A 18 -7.60 0.57 -1.78
CA PRO A 18 -7.63 0.96 -0.38
C PRO A 18 -6.42 1.85 -0.07
N CYS A 19 -6.65 3.01 0.51
CA CYS A 19 -5.65 4.01 0.84
C CYS A 19 -5.48 4.12 2.36
N GLY A 20 -4.40 3.59 2.92
CA GLY A 20 -4.07 3.75 4.32
C GLY A 20 -5.12 3.28 5.32
N PRO A 21 -5.54 2.00 5.28
CA PRO A 21 -6.35 1.44 6.35
C PRO A 21 -5.59 1.52 7.68
N LEU A 22 -6.29 1.84 8.77
CA LEU A 22 -5.71 1.94 10.11
C LEU A 22 -6.73 1.60 11.20
N TYR A 23 -6.22 1.29 12.40
CA TYR A 23 -6.99 1.29 13.63
C TYR A 23 -6.56 2.47 14.51
N ASP A 24 -7.51 3.33 14.87
CA ASP A 24 -7.30 4.38 15.85
C ASP A 24 -7.66 3.88 17.26
N SER A 25 -6.64 3.61 18.07
CA SER A 25 -6.81 3.11 19.44
C SER A 25 -7.51 4.13 20.36
N ALA A 26 -7.39 5.42 20.09
CA ALA A 26 -7.98 6.46 20.91
C ALA A 26 -9.51 6.49 20.79
N THR A 27 -10.03 6.26 19.59
CA THR A 27 -11.47 6.19 19.32
C THR A 27 -12.00 4.77 19.20
N GLN A 28 -11.11 3.76 19.24
CA GLN A 28 -11.42 2.34 19.00
C GLN A 28 -12.19 2.15 17.68
N THR A 29 -11.66 2.77 16.61
CA THR A 29 -12.30 2.82 15.31
C THR A 29 -11.33 2.38 14.22
N TYR A 30 -11.81 1.53 13.31
CA TYR A 30 -11.14 1.23 12.06
C TYR A 30 -11.50 2.29 11.03
N HIS A 31 -10.51 2.75 10.29
CA HIS A 31 -10.65 3.69 9.18
C HIS A 31 -10.23 2.99 7.88
N LEU A 32 -10.99 3.21 6.84
CA LEU A 32 -10.71 2.78 5.48
C LEU A 32 -10.82 4.00 4.57
N TYR A 33 -9.68 4.45 4.05
CA TYR A 33 -9.66 5.39 2.95
C TYR A 33 -9.55 4.61 1.65
N TYR A 34 -10.06 5.17 0.57
CA TYR A 34 -10.07 4.49 -0.72
C TYR A 34 -10.04 5.50 -1.87
N GLN A 35 -9.42 5.13 -2.97
CA GLN A 35 -9.48 5.92 -4.19
C GLN A 35 -10.90 5.91 -4.76
N VAL A 36 -11.38 7.07 -5.19
CA VAL A 36 -12.70 7.24 -5.78
C VAL A 36 -12.70 8.34 -6.84
N GLN A 37 -13.42 8.12 -7.95
CA GLN A 37 -13.82 9.17 -8.89
C GLN A 37 -15.28 9.53 -8.59
N PRO A 38 -15.57 10.59 -7.83
CA PRO A 38 -16.92 10.80 -7.30
C PRO A 38 -17.96 11.15 -8.35
N GLY A 39 -17.56 11.59 -9.53
CA GLY A 39 -18.46 12.04 -10.61
C GLY A 39 -18.67 11.04 -11.73
N HIS A 40 -17.98 9.90 -11.76
CA HIS A 40 -18.04 8.99 -12.89
C HIS A 40 -17.70 7.53 -12.52
N VAL A 41 -18.24 6.56 -13.24
CA VAL A 41 -17.97 5.12 -13.06
C VAL A 41 -16.71 4.62 -13.77
N GLN A 42 -15.93 5.52 -14.36
CA GLN A 42 -14.64 5.23 -14.97
C GLN A 42 -13.54 5.98 -14.21
N TRP A 43 -12.34 5.46 -14.27
CA TRP A 43 -11.17 6.06 -13.65
C TRP A 43 -10.91 7.50 -14.11
N GLY A 44 -10.47 8.35 -13.22
CA GLY A 44 -10.09 9.75 -13.45
C GLY A 44 -10.39 10.64 -12.24
N ASN A 45 -9.81 11.82 -12.14
CA ASN A 45 -10.01 12.81 -11.07
C ASN A 45 -9.99 12.19 -9.67
N ILE A 46 -9.07 11.27 -9.43
CA ILE A 46 -9.03 10.42 -8.24
C ILE A 46 -8.89 11.26 -6.97
N SER A 47 -9.81 11.01 -6.06
CA SER A 47 -9.90 11.58 -4.72
C SER A 47 -9.83 10.46 -3.67
N TRP A 48 -9.72 10.78 -2.40
CA TRP A 48 -9.90 9.82 -1.32
C TRP A 48 -11.28 9.97 -0.70
N GLY A 49 -12.04 8.86 -0.70
CA GLY A 49 -13.19 8.67 0.16
C GLY A 49 -12.77 8.13 1.52
N HIS A 50 -13.67 8.19 2.51
CA HIS A 50 -13.40 7.72 3.86
C HIS A 50 -14.62 7.04 4.47
N ALA A 51 -14.40 5.83 4.99
CA ALA A 51 -15.36 5.09 5.78
C ALA A 51 -14.74 4.67 7.12
N LYS A 52 -15.59 4.44 8.12
CA LYS A 52 -15.20 3.98 9.46
C LYS A 52 -16.01 2.77 9.89
N SER A 53 -15.43 1.95 10.77
CA SER A 53 -16.05 0.72 11.28
C SER A 53 -15.63 0.45 12.72
N LYS A 54 -16.43 -0.34 13.46
CA LYS A 54 -16.07 -0.90 14.77
C LYS A 54 -15.59 -2.35 14.71
N ASP A 55 -15.85 -3.03 13.59
CA ASP A 55 -15.64 -4.48 13.43
C ASP A 55 -14.99 -4.88 12.08
N MET A 56 -14.73 -3.92 11.18
CA MET A 56 -14.21 -4.12 9.83
C MET A 56 -15.19 -4.79 8.84
N ILE A 57 -16.42 -5.02 9.25
CA ILE A 57 -17.48 -5.64 8.45
C ILE A 57 -18.56 -4.63 8.09
N PHE A 58 -19.07 -3.92 9.12
CA PHE A 58 -20.06 -2.86 8.93
C PHE A 58 -19.35 -1.51 8.84
N TRP A 59 -19.47 -0.88 7.69
CA TRP A 59 -18.81 0.38 7.36
C TRP A 59 -19.84 1.52 7.25
N GLU A 60 -19.46 2.66 7.78
CA GLU A 60 -20.23 3.91 7.67
C GLU A 60 -19.39 4.93 6.91
N ASP A 61 -19.96 5.54 5.87
CA ASP A 61 -19.32 6.67 5.21
C ASP A 61 -19.16 7.83 6.19
N VAL A 62 -17.98 8.40 6.27
CA VAL A 62 -17.71 9.53 7.16
C VAL A 62 -18.41 10.77 6.60
N THR A 63 -19.07 11.52 7.50
CA THR A 63 -19.89 12.67 7.20
C THR A 63 -21.21 12.33 6.51
N SER A 64 -21.23 11.90 5.26
CA SER A 64 -22.46 11.56 4.54
C SER A 64 -22.14 10.79 3.27
N TRP A 65 -23.05 9.89 2.86
CA TRP A 65 -23.03 9.26 1.55
C TRP A 65 -23.72 10.11 0.46
N ARG A 66 -24.31 11.24 0.84
CA ARG A 66 -25.03 12.15 -0.08
C ARG A 66 -24.05 13.12 -0.71
N GLY A 67 -24.19 13.34 -2.01
CA GLY A 67 -23.32 14.24 -2.74
C GLY A 67 -21.85 13.78 -2.71
N TYR A 68 -20.96 14.68 -2.31
CA TYR A 68 -19.51 14.44 -2.22
C TYR A 68 -18.97 14.56 -0.79
N ASP A 69 -19.82 14.52 0.21
CA ASP A 69 -19.44 14.77 1.60
C ASP A 69 -18.51 13.69 2.16
N TYR A 70 -18.48 12.49 1.55
CA TYR A 70 -17.56 11.39 1.91
C TYR A 70 -16.14 11.58 1.39
N ILE A 71 -15.87 12.63 0.59
CA ILE A 71 -14.54 12.92 0.07
C ILE A 71 -13.73 13.66 1.13
N THR A 72 -12.59 13.09 1.49
CA THR A 72 -11.71 13.67 2.53
C THR A 72 -10.45 14.34 1.97
N LEU A 73 -9.94 13.87 0.82
CA LEU A 73 -8.86 14.50 0.06
C LEU A 73 -9.24 14.56 -1.42
N ALA A 74 -9.20 15.75 -2.01
CA ALA A 74 -9.60 15.99 -3.39
C ALA A 74 -8.49 16.65 -4.21
N PRO A 75 -8.45 16.43 -5.54
CA PRO A 75 -7.56 17.13 -6.45
C PRO A 75 -7.80 18.63 -6.45
N GLY A 76 -6.75 19.40 -6.69
CA GLY A 76 -6.84 20.87 -6.86
C GLY A 76 -7.10 21.65 -5.58
N VAL A 77 -7.24 21.00 -4.44
CA VAL A 77 -7.44 21.65 -3.13
C VAL A 77 -6.11 21.76 -2.41
N GLY A 78 -5.74 22.97 -1.99
CA GLY A 78 -4.63 23.23 -1.08
C GLY A 78 -3.24 23.35 -1.71
N ASN A 79 -2.95 22.73 -2.85
CA ASN A 79 -1.68 22.88 -3.57
C ASN A 79 -1.76 22.60 -5.08
N ASN A 80 -0.72 23.03 -5.80
CA ASN A 80 -0.63 22.85 -7.25
C ASN A 80 0.00 21.50 -7.66
N GLN A 81 0.21 20.56 -6.74
CA GLN A 81 0.83 19.26 -7.03
C GLN A 81 -0.18 18.17 -7.33
N SER A 82 -1.35 18.21 -6.66
CA SER A 82 -2.42 17.22 -6.83
C SER A 82 -3.53 17.68 -7.78
N VAL A 83 -3.19 18.38 -8.84
CA VAL A 83 -4.18 19.02 -9.75
C VAL A 83 -5.05 17.99 -10.47
N LEU A 84 -4.47 16.83 -10.84
CA LEU A 84 -5.14 15.78 -11.60
C LEU A 84 -5.49 14.53 -10.79
N GLY A 85 -5.02 14.42 -9.55
CA GLY A 85 -5.35 13.29 -8.71
C GLY A 85 -4.63 13.28 -7.36
N VAL A 86 -5.30 12.67 -6.39
CA VAL A 86 -4.76 12.26 -5.10
C VAL A 86 -4.70 10.73 -5.14
N PHE A 87 -3.52 10.18 -5.49
CA PHE A 87 -3.34 8.74 -5.65
C PHE A 87 -3.08 8.07 -4.30
N THR A 88 -2.89 6.75 -4.34
CA THR A 88 -2.73 5.91 -3.16
C THR A 88 -1.60 6.38 -2.24
N GLY A 89 -1.76 6.04 -0.98
CA GLY A 89 -0.81 6.35 0.08
C GLY A 89 -1.10 5.54 1.34
N SER A 90 -0.71 6.10 2.46
CA SER A 90 -0.91 5.48 3.78
C SER A 90 -1.18 6.50 4.85
N THR A 91 -1.77 6.04 5.95
CA THR A 91 -2.12 6.87 7.12
C THR A 91 -1.59 6.23 8.40
N LEU A 92 -1.27 7.08 9.37
CA LEU A 92 -0.96 6.67 10.74
C LEU A 92 -1.62 7.63 11.75
N PRO A 93 -2.04 7.14 12.93
CA PRO A 93 -2.61 7.96 13.99
C PRO A 93 -1.51 8.67 14.79
N VAL A 94 -0.75 9.53 14.10
CA VAL A 94 0.38 10.31 14.65
C VAL A 94 0.35 11.72 14.10
N THR A 95 1.05 12.64 14.80
CA THR A 95 1.36 14.00 14.31
C THR A 95 2.47 13.97 13.26
N ILE A 96 2.75 15.10 12.64
CA ILE A 96 3.94 15.28 11.76
C ILE A 96 5.27 15.15 12.53
N THR A 97 5.24 15.24 13.86
CA THR A 97 6.37 14.99 14.76
C THR A 97 6.41 13.55 15.26
N GLY A 98 5.59 12.66 14.72
CA GLY A 98 5.59 11.24 15.06
C GLY A 98 4.89 10.88 16.37
N ASP A 99 4.36 11.87 17.11
CA ASP A 99 3.69 11.62 18.38
C ASP A 99 2.29 11.08 18.19
N SER A 100 1.94 10.03 18.95
CA SER A 100 0.56 9.55 19.02
C SER A 100 -0.28 10.53 19.86
N THR A 101 -1.30 11.10 19.24
CA THR A 101 -2.24 12.01 19.92
C THR A 101 -3.69 11.65 19.58
N ASN A 102 -4.60 12.04 20.47
CA ASN A 102 -6.03 11.87 20.23
C ASN A 102 -6.46 12.59 18.94
N ARG A 103 -7.10 11.85 18.03
CA ARG A 103 -7.77 12.36 16.82
C ARG A 103 -6.86 12.93 15.73
N THR A 104 -5.52 12.90 15.89
CA THR A 104 -4.61 13.32 14.82
C THR A 104 -4.25 12.13 13.94
N ILE A 105 -4.43 12.28 12.65
CA ILE A 105 -4.05 11.28 11.64
C ILE A 105 -3.21 11.98 10.57
N THR A 106 -1.99 11.49 10.35
CA THR A 106 -1.14 11.94 9.25
C THR A 106 -1.29 11.00 8.07
N ALA A 107 -1.50 11.56 6.88
CA ALA A 107 -1.53 10.89 5.61
C ALA A 107 -0.32 11.29 4.76
N ILE A 108 0.35 10.31 4.14
CA ILE A 108 1.32 10.56 3.06
C ILE A 108 0.79 9.86 1.82
N TYR A 109 0.71 10.59 0.71
CA TYR A 109 0.06 10.16 -0.51
C TYR A 109 0.79 10.68 -1.76
N THR A 110 0.48 10.08 -2.91
CA THR A 110 1.00 10.57 -4.18
C THR A 110 0.10 11.65 -4.76
N SER A 111 0.66 12.81 -4.99
CA SER A 111 0.04 13.91 -5.74
C SER A 111 0.36 13.79 -7.21
N VAL A 112 -0.64 13.91 -8.08
CA VAL A 112 -0.49 13.80 -9.54
C VAL A 112 -0.74 15.15 -10.22
N LYS A 113 0.28 15.60 -10.96
CA LYS A 113 0.27 16.88 -11.66
C LYS A 113 0.11 16.73 -13.16
N TYR A 114 0.64 15.68 -13.75
CA TYR A 114 0.59 15.42 -15.19
C TYR A 114 0.17 13.99 -15.48
N LEU A 115 -0.64 13.80 -16.51
CA LEU A 115 -1.09 12.53 -17.06
C LEU A 115 -0.83 12.51 -18.58
N PRO A 116 -0.70 11.37 -19.24
CA PRO A 116 -0.81 10.02 -18.67
C PRO A 116 0.44 9.58 -17.93
N ILE A 117 0.27 8.66 -16.97
CA ILE A 117 1.34 7.93 -16.30
C ILE A 117 1.17 6.45 -16.62
N SER A 118 2.21 5.81 -17.15
CA SER A 118 2.18 4.39 -17.51
C SER A 118 3.59 3.81 -17.43
N TRP A 119 3.70 2.59 -16.91
CA TRP A 119 4.98 1.90 -16.76
C TRP A 119 5.73 1.71 -18.09
N ASN A 120 5.02 1.57 -19.21
CA ASN A 120 5.58 1.40 -20.56
C ASN A 120 5.67 2.70 -21.39
N GLY A 121 5.15 3.80 -20.84
CA GLY A 121 5.18 5.12 -21.47
C GLY A 121 6.37 5.98 -21.01
N PRO A 122 6.60 7.15 -21.64
CA PRO A 122 7.56 8.11 -21.13
C PRO A 122 7.11 8.68 -19.78
N TYR A 123 8.07 8.81 -18.84
CA TYR A 123 7.81 9.43 -17.55
C TYR A 123 8.24 10.89 -17.56
N LEU A 124 7.31 11.80 -17.27
CA LEU A 124 7.61 13.21 -17.12
C LEU A 124 7.98 13.49 -15.65
N LYS A 125 9.20 13.98 -15.40
CA LYS A 125 9.64 14.34 -14.05
C LYS A 125 8.69 15.37 -13.42
N GLY A 126 8.24 15.10 -12.20
CA GLY A 126 7.25 15.91 -11.50
C GLY A 126 5.79 15.56 -11.81
N SER A 127 5.52 14.49 -12.58
CA SER A 127 4.16 13.96 -12.75
C SER A 127 3.61 13.44 -11.41
N GLU A 128 4.46 12.80 -10.63
CA GLU A 128 4.17 12.24 -9.32
C GLU A 128 5.09 12.86 -8.28
N THR A 129 4.52 13.30 -7.16
CA THR A 129 5.25 13.81 -6.00
C THR A 129 4.65 13.20 -4.73
N GLN A 130 5.44 13.07 -3.65
CA GLN A 130 4.87 12.61 -2.39
C GLN A 130 4.50 13.82 -1.54
N SER A 131 3.25 13.82 -1.06
CA SER A 131 2.66 14.92 -0.30
C SER A 131 2.15 14.43 1.05
N LEU A 132 2.01 15.34 2.00
CA LEU A 132 1.56 15.09 3.36
C LEU A 132 0.31 15.92 3.66
N ALA A 133 -0.64 15.33 4.38
CA ALA A 133 -1.79 16.01 4.95
C ALA A 133 -2.06 15.52 6.37
N VAL A 134 -2.65 16.37 7.20
CA VAL A 134 -2.96 16.07 8.60
C VAL A 134 -4.43 16.31 8.87
N SER A 135 -5.06 15.37 9.52
CA SER A 135 -6.35 15.51 10.14
C SER A 135 -6.19 15.74 11.64
N TYR A 136 -6.94 16.68 12.20
CA TYR A 136 -7.00 16.96 13.63
C TYR A 136 -8.36 16.60 14.25
N ASP A 137 -9.25 16.03 13.46
CA ASP A 137 -10.64 15.72 13.82
C ASP A 137 -11.00 14.24 13.69
N GLY A 138 -9.98 13.36 13.65
CA GLY A 138 -10.18 11.91 13.56
C GLY A 138 -10.44 11.45 12.11
N GLY A 139 -9.79 12.07 11.13
CA GLY A 139 -9.84 11.68 9.73
C GLY A 139 -11.03 12.24 8.95
N ILE A 140 -11.85 13.13 9.55
CA ILE A 140 -13.01 13.71 8.86
C ILE A 140 -12.54 14.70 7.79
N THR A 141 -11.66 15.63 8.16
CA THR A 141 -11.07 16.58 7.23
C THR A 141 -9.56 16.55 7.29
N TYR A 142 -8.92 16.85 6.16
CA TYR A 142 -7.45 16.92 6.07
C TYR A 142 -7.00 18.30 5.64
N GLN A 143 -5.97 18.79 6.32
CA GLN A 143 -5.23 19.98 5.94
C GLN A 143 -3.94 19.55 5.25
N GLN A 144 -3.75 19.96 4.02
CA GLN A 144 -2.51 19.68 3.31
C GLN A 144 -1.34 20.46 3.93
N TYR A 145 -0.20 19.80 4.05
CA TYR A 145 1.02 20.46 4.55
C TYR A 145 1.42 21.61 3.65
N ALA A 146 1.67 22.79 4.25
CA ALA A 146 1.89 24.03 3.50
C ALA A 146 3.12 23.97 2.57
N ASN A 147 4.14 23.18 2.96
CA ASN A 147 5.39 23.04 2.21
C ASN A 147 5.41 21.76 1.33
N ASN A 148 4.24 21.23 0.95
CA ASN A 148 4.19 20.13 -0.02
C ASN A 148 4.83 20.52 -1.36
N PRO A 149 5.46 19.56 -2.07
CA PRO A 149 5.58 18.15 -1.70
C PRO A 149 6.74 17.91 -0.72
N ILE A 150 6.60 16.87 0.13
CA ILE A 150 7.70 16.42 1.02
C ILE A 150 8.80 15.67 0.24
N LEU A 151 8.46 15.10 -0.91
CA LEU A 151 9.39 14.57 -1.90
C LEU A 151 8.95 15.03 -3.30
N ALA A 152 9.77 15.84 -3.95
CA ALA A 152 9.40 16.54 -5.20
C ALA A 152 9.71 15.73 -6.46
N SER A 153 10.56 14.71 -6.38
CA SER A 153 10.97 13.92 -7.54
C SER A 153 11.54 12.57 -7.10
N PRO A 154 11.56 11.57 -7.99
CA PRO A 154 12.34 10.36 -7.79
C PRO A 154 13.82 10.66 -7.50
N PRO A 155 14.57 9.70 -6.94
CA PRO A 155 16.01 9.83 -6.74
C PRO A 155 16.73 10.25 -8.03
N GLU A 156 17.76 11.08 -7.88
CA GLU A 156 18.50 11.59 -9.02
C GLU A 156 19.16 10.44 -9.82
N GLY A 157 19.18 10.58 -11.15
CA GLY A 157 19.76 9.60 -12.06
C GLY A 157 18.87 8.37 -12.32
N MET A 158 17.68 8.27 -11.74
CA MET A 158 16.74 7.19 -12.03
C MET A 158 15.78 7.58 -13.16
N ASP A 159 15.79 6.80 -14.26
CA ASP A 159 14.73 6.83 -15.29
C ASP A 159 13.58 5.92 -14.85
N VAL A 160 12.70 6.47 -14.00
CA VAL A 160 11.62 5.68 -13.40
C VAL A 160 10.48 5.42 -14.37
N THR A 161 9.78 4.31 -14.17
CA THR A 161 8.54 3.95 -14.88
C THR A 161 7.29 4.39 -14.14
N GLY A 162 7.40 4.67 -12.85
CA GLY A 162 6.41 5.21 -11.93
C GLY A 162 7.08 5.50 -10.59
N TRP A 163 6.47 6.34 -9.76
CA TRP A 163 7.01 6.67 -8.44
C TRP A 163 5.90 7.10 -7.50
N ARG A 164 5.20 6.12 -6.89
CA ARG A 164 3.94 6.32 -6.21
C ARG A 164 3.69 5.40 -5.03
N ASP A 165 2.56 5.61 -4.36
CA ASP A 165 1.98 4.75 -3.33
C ASP A 165 2.87 4.63 -2.09
N PRO A 166 3.17 5.78 -1.41
CA PRO A 166 4.03 5.79 -0.24
C PRO A 166 3.38 5.04 0.92
N LYS A 167 4.14 4.11 1.53
CA LYS A 167 3.74 3.38 2.73
C LYS A 167 4.74 3.64 3.83
N PHE A 168 4.34 4.39 4.87
CA PHE A 168 5.22 4.76 5.97
C PHE A 168 4.81 4.14 7.31
N LYS A 169 5.79 3.86 8.15
CA LYS A 169 5.64 3.31 9.50
C LYS A 169 6.95 3.40 10.27
N GLN A 170 6.90 3.22 11.59
CA GLN A 170 8.08 2.81 12.33
C GLN A 170 8.44 1.36 11.94
N TRP A 171 9.74 1.08 11.81
CA TRP A 171 10.20 -0.26 11.46
C TRP A 171 11.45 -0.65 12.26
N PRO A 172 11.25 -1.12 13.52
CA PRO A 172 12.35 -1.43 14.44
C PRO A 172 13.37 -2.43 13.89
N GLU A 173 12.94 -3.36 13.03
CA GLU A 173 13.83 -4.36 12.43
C GLU A 173 14.86 -3.72 11.50
N ILE A 174 14.50 -2.66 10.76
CA ILE A 174 15.48 -1.91 9.95
C ILE A 174 16.42 -1.12 10.84
N ASP A 175 15.91 -0.47 11.89
CA ASP A 175 16.77 0.21 12.88
C ASP A 175 17.79 -0.77 13.49
N ASN A 176 17.35 -1.96 13.88
CA ASN A 176 18.23 -2.99 14.44
C ASN A 176 19.32 -3.43 13.44
N VAL A 177 18.97 -3.59 12.16
CA VAL A 177 19.93 -3.95 11.10
C VAL A 177 20.94 -2.83 10.85
N LEU A 178 20.50 -1.57 10.83
CA LEU A 178 21.35 -0.43 10.55
C LEU A 178 22.20 0.01 11.74
N TYR A 179 21.60 0.06 12.94
CA TYR A 179 22.16 0.72 14.12
C TYR A 179 22.36 -0.21 15.33
N GLY A 180 21.92 -1.47 15.26
CA GLY A 180 22.01 -2.43 16.35
C GLY A 180 20.95 -2.26 17.44
N SER A 181 20.09 -1.25 17.33
CA SER A 181 18.98 -1.02 18.27
C SER A 181 17.90 -0.15 17.62
N ASN A 182 16.65 -0.27 18.12
CA ASN A 182 15.54 0.57 17.69
C ASN A 182 15.81 2.06 18.02
N GLN A 183 15.81 2.91 17.02
CA GLN A 183 15.99 4.38 17.12
C GLN A 183 14.65 5.12 17.03
N GLY A 184 13.56 4.42 16.76
CA GLY A 184 12.24 5.00 16.54
C GLY A 184 12.08 5.71 15.19
N HIS A 185 12.98 5.47 14.25
CA HIS A 185 12.88 6.07 12.92
C HIS A 185 11.61 5.59 12.20
N TYR A 186 11.09 6.47 11.34
CA TYR A 186 10.08 6.11 10.36
C TYR A 186 10.74 5.73 9.04
N TYR A 187 10.18 4.71 8.43
CA TYR A 187 10.58 4.25 7.10
C TYR A 187 9.39 4.32 6.16
N MET A 188 9.64 4.76 4.93
CA MET A 188 8.64 4.85 3.88
C MET A 188 9.13 4.08 2.67
N THR A 189 8.30 3.17 2.18
CA THR A 189 8.50 2.54 0.87
C THR A 189 7.70 3.29 -0.18
N VAL A 190 8.28 3.46 -1.38
CA VAL A 190 7.62 4.03 -2.55
C VAL A 190 7.77 3.05 -3.70
N SER A 191 6.65 2.69 -4.30
CA SER A 191 6.60 1.76 -5.44
C SER A 191 7.13 2.43 -6.70
N SER A 192 7.91 1.68 -7.49
CA SER A 192 8.60 2.21 -8.66
C SER A 192 9.08 1.09 -9.59
N GLY A 193 9.67 1.47 -10.71
CA GLY A 193 10.49 0.66 -11.58
C GLY A 193 11.53 1.54 -12.26
N VAL A 194 12.55 0.92 -12.85
CA VAL A 194 13.57 1.61 -13.67
C VAL A 194 13.46 1.10 -15.10
N ARG A 195 13.32 2.03 -16.03
CA ARG A 195 13.09 1.73 -17.46
C ARG A 195 14.18 0.83 -18.03
N GLY A 196 13.76 -0.27 -18.66
CA GLY A 196 14.68 -1.26 -19.23
C GLY A 196 15.45 -2.11 -18.21
N VAL A 197 15.23 -1.89 -16.91
CA VAL A 197 15.92 -2.62 -15.84
C VAL A 197 14.96 -3.50 -15.04
N GLY A 198 13.89 -2.95 -14.49
CA GLY A 198 12.86 -3.71 -13.75
C GLY A 198 12.33 -3.00 -12.52
N PRO A 199 11.43 -3.66 -11.77
CA PRO A 199 10.71 -3.04 -10.68
C PRO A 199 11.59 -2.76 -9.46
N ARG A 200 11.18 -1.75 -8.67
CA ARG A 200 11.88 -1.29 -7.46
C ARG A 200 10.89 -0.97 -6.36
N LEU A 201 11.24 -1.34 -5.14
CA LEU A 201 10.62 -0.81 -3.94
C LEU A 201 11.65 0.10 -3.27
N LEU A 202 11.47 1.41 -3.41
CA LEU A 202 12.42 2.41 -2.91
C LEU A 202 12.20 2.65 -1.42
N LEU A 203 13.26 2.77 -0.63
CA LEU A 203 13.21 2.96 0.81
C LEU A 203 13.71 4.35 1.19
N TYR A 204 12.94 5.02 2.04
CA TYR A 204 13.27 6.31 2.64
C TYR A 204 13.20 6.21 4.16
N ARG A 205 13.96 7.07 4.86
CA ARG A 205 13.96 7.20 6.32
C ARG A 205 13.65 8.64 6.72
N ALA A 206 12.84 8.81 7.75
CA ALA A 206 12.68 10.06 8.50
C ALA A 206 13.07 9.85 9.96
N PHE A 207 13.55 10.93 10.63
CA PHE A 207 13.75 10.88 12.07
C PHE A 207 12.43 10.77 12.82
N ALA A 208 12.47 10.21 14.01
CA ALA A 208 11.29 9.94 14.84
C ALA A 208 10.40 11.18 15.06
N ASN A 209 10.98 12.37 15.04
CA ASN A 209 10.29 13.63 15.35
C ASN A 209 10.06 14.55 14.13
N ASP A 210 10.26 14.05 12.91
CA ASP A 210 10.05 14.87 11.70
C ASP A 210 9.63 14.02 10.49
N LEU A 211 8.34 13.91 10.23
CA LEU A 211 7.77 13.21 9.08
C LEU A 211 7.72 14.06 7.80
N THR A 212 8.28 15.26 7.82
CA THR A 212 8.33 16.14 6.65
C THR A 212 9.64 16.05 5.86
N ASN A 213 10.65 15.40 6.45
CA ASN A 213 12.00 15.32 5.88
C ASN A 213 12.43 13.84 5.72
N TRP A 214 12.56 13.39 4.49
CA TRP A 214 12.84 12.01 4.14
C TRP A 214 14.16 11.86 3.38
N THR A 215 15.01 10.96 3.85
CA THR A 215 16.28 10.61 3.21
C THR A 215 16.17 9.31 2.45
N TYR A 216 16.53 9.28 1.18
CA TYR A 216 16.59 8.07 0.37
C TYR A 216 17.74 7.15 0.82
N LEU A 217 17.43 5.86 1.05
CA LEU A 217 18.38 4.85 1.54
C LEU A 217 18.77 3.81 0.46
N GLY A 218 18.19 3.89 -0.72
CA GLY A 218 18.33 2.87 -1.76
C GLY A 218 17.08 2.01 -1.94
N PRO A 219 17.09 1.06 -2.87
CA PRO A 219 15.96 0.15 -3.06
C PRO A 219 15.99 -0.98 -2.03
N LEU A 220 14.89 -1.14 -1.28
CA LEU A 220 14.68 -2.31 -0.42
C LEU A 220 14.55 -3.59 -1.26
N VAL A 221 13.83 -3.50 -2.40
CA VAL A 221 13.70 -4.57 -3.38
C VAL A 221 14.12 -4.06 -4.74
N SER A 222 15.01 -4.83 -5.41
CA SER A 222 15.55 -4.51 -6.72
C SER A 222 15.75 -5.80 -7.51
N VAL A 223 14.94 -5.98 -8.54
CA VAL A 223 15.02 -7.17 -9.41
C VAL A 223 15.01 -6.76 -10.88
N SER A 224 15.42 -7.68 -11.77
CA SER A 224 15.32 -7.48 -13.22
C SER A 224 13.86 -7.52 -13.70
N GLY A 225 13.60 -6.92 -14.85
CA GLY A 225 12.29 -7.00 -15.47
C GLY A 225 11.88 -8.46 -15.71
N ASN A 226 10.62 -8.77 -15.45
CA ASN A 226 10.07 -10.12 -15.48
C ASN A 226 10.80 -11.15 -14.59
N PHE A 227 11.51 -10.70 -13.56
CA PHE A 227 12.09 -11.62 -12.60
C PHE A 227 11.03 -12.57 -12.03
N THR A 228 11.37 -13.84 -11.94
CA THR A 228 10.57 -14.85 -11.25
C THR A 228 11.47 -15.67 -10.33
N LEU A 229 11.03 -15.89 -9.10
CA LEU A 229 11.65 -16.85 -8.22
C LEU A 229 11.05 -18.24 -8.44
N ASN A 230 9.76 -18.30 -8.77
CA ASN A 230 9.04 -19.53 -9.04
C ASN A 230 7.88 -19.26 -10.01
N GLU A 231 7.96 -19.90 -11.19
CA GLU A 231 6.97 -19.70 -12.25
C GLU A 231 5.56 -20.17 -11.87
N ILE A 232 5.46 -21.20 -11.03
CA ILE A 232 4.17 -21.78 -10.62
C ILE A 232 3.52 -20.98 -9.49
N TRP A 233 4.32 -20.58 -8.47
CA TRP A 233 3.79 -20.01 -7.24
C TRP A 233 3.69 -18.50 -7.22
N SER A 234 4.51 -17.79 -7.97
CA SER A 234 4.49 -16.32 -8.01
C SER A 234 4.39 -15.74 -9.42
N GLY A 235 4.81 -16.48 -10.44
CA GLY A 235 4.98 -15.93 -11.77
C GLY A 235 5.97 -14.77 -11.79
N SER A 236 5.76 -13.82 -12.69
CA SER A 236 6.64 -12.66 -12.91
C SER A 236 6.37 -11.54 -11.92
N LEU A 237 7.45 -10.87 -11.48
CA LEU A 237 7.37 -9.61 -10.71
C LEU A 237 7.25 -8.35 -11.60
N GLY A 238 7.03 -8.51 -12.91
CA GLY A 238 6.75 -7.41 -13.82
C GLY A 238 7.91 -6.46 -14.09
N TYR A 239 7.59 -5.21 -14.40
CA TYR A 239 8.53 -4.12 -14.73
C TYR A 239 8.39 -2.91 -13.81
N ASN A 240 7.25 -2.76 -13.14
CA ASN A 240 6.96 -1.70 -12.18
C ASN A 240 6.19 -2.27 -11.00
N PHE A 241 6.39 -1.68 -9.82
CA PHE A 241 5.57 -1.97 -8.65
C PHE A 241 4.57 -0.85 -8.39
N GLU A 242 3.42 -1.22 -7.84
CA GLU A 242 2.36 -0.34 -7.33
C GLU A 242 1.88 -0.83 -5.96
N VAL A 243 1.35 0.07 -5.16
CA VAL A 243 0.68 -0.18 -3.86
C VAL A 243 1.43 -1.20 -2.99
N SER A 244 2.75 -1.07 -2.94
CA SER A 244 3.59 -2.03 -2.22
C SER A 244 3.58 -1.79 -0.73
N ASN A 245 3.50 -2.89 0.04
CA ASN A 245 3.51 -2.87 1.50
C ASN A 245 4.62 -3.79 2.01
N ALA A 246 5.64 -3.24 2.65
CA ALA A 246 6.67 -4.03 3.31
C ALA A 246 6.48 -4.00 4.83
N PHE A 247 6.64 -5.14 5.50
CA PHE A 247 6.43 -5.28 6.94
C PHE A 247 7.15 -6.51 7.49
N SER A 248 7.27 -6.56 8.83
CA SER A 248 7.72 -7.75 9.54
C SER A 248 6.61 -8.25 10.45
N ILE A 249 6.48 -9.56 10.58
CA ILE A 249 5.54 -10.23 11.46
C ILE A 249 6.21 -11.40 12.20
N LEU A 250 5.79 -11.61 13.41
CA LEU A 250 6.20 -12.78 14.20
C LEU A 250 5.53 -14.04 13.67
N GLU A 251 6.28 -15.12 13.66
CA GLU A 251 5.76 -16.45 13.38
C GLU A 251 4.75 -16.87 14.46
N LYS A 252 3.66 -17.49 14.04
CA LYS A 252 2.71 -18.11 14.96
C LYS A 252 3.17 -19.52 15.33
N ALA A 253 3.20 -19.80 16.62
CA ALA A 253 3.42 -21.15 17.12
C ALA A 253 2.19 -22.04 16.85
N ALA A 254 2.35 -23.36 16.96
CA ALA A 254 1.28 -24.32 16.71
C ALA A 254 0.07 -24.17 17.65
N ASP A 255 0.25 -23.58 18.82
CA ASP A 255 -0.80 -23.26 19.79
C ASP A 255 -1.48 -21.90 19.53
N GLY A 256 -1.07 -21.19 18.47
CA GLY A 256 -1.57 -19.87 18.09
C GLY A 256 -0.88 -18.69 18.79
N GLY A 257 0.05 -18.93 19.72
CA GLY A 257 0.89 -17.90 20.31
C GLY A 257 1.94 -17.35 19.33
N ASP A 258 2.61 -16.25 19.69
CA ASP A 258 3.72 -15.73 18.90
C ASP A 258 5.02 -16.49 19.21
N ASN A 259 5.73 -16.92 18.17
CA ASN A 259 7.10 -17.41 18.24
C ASN A 259 8.07 -16.20 18.25
N LYS A 260 9.34 -16.46 18.57
CA LYS A 260 10.38 -15.39 18.57
C LYS A 260 10.95 -15.10 17.18
N THR A 261 10.61 -15.91 16.19
CA THR A 261 11.12 -15.74 14.81
C THR A 261 10.36 -14.63 14.08
N MET A 262 11.10 -13.63 13.61
CA MET A 262 10.57 -12.53 12.83
C MET A 262 10.79 -12.79 11.33
N HIS A 263 9.74 -12.63 10.54
CA HIS A 263 9.79 -12.75 9.10
C HIS A 263 9.47 -11.41 8.43
N SER A 264 10.24 -11.05 7.39
CA SER A 264 10.01 -9.83 6.63
C SER A 264 9.37 -10.15 5.27
N PHE A 265 8.35 -9.39 4.95
CA PHE A 265 7.55 -9.54 3.73
C PHE A 265 7.40 -8.23 2.98
N ALA A 266 7.16 -8.33 1.68
CA ALA A 266 6.52 -7.27 0.91
C ALA A 266 5.38 -7.86 0.10
N MET A 267 4.21 -7.21 0.14
CA MET A 267 3.12 -7.40 -0.79
C MET A 267 3.27 -6.37 -1.90
N LEU A 268 3.20 -6.81 -3.14
CA LEU A 268 3.54 -6.02 -4.32
C LEU A 268 2.40 -6.12 -5.34
N GLY A 269 1.91 -5.00 -5.80
CA GLY A 269 1.20 -4.90 -7.06
C GLY A 269 2.24 -4.86 -8.19
N THR A 270 2.09 -5.68 -9.22
CA THR A 270 3.03 -5.72 -10.33
C THR A 270 2.38 -5.21 -11.61
N GLU A 271 3.13 -4.48 -12.43
CA GLU A 271 2.71 -4.06 -13.75
C GLU A 271 3.61 -4.65 -14.84
N GLY A 272 2.99 -4.96 -15.98
CA GLY A 272 3.69 -5.41 -17.17
C GLY A 272 4.26 -6.82 -17.10
N GLY A 273 3.75 -7.65 -16.21
CA GLY A 273 4.20 -9.03 -16.04
C GLY A 273 3.95 -9.91 -17.27
N ASN A 274 4.66 -11.03 -17.34
CA ASN A 274 4.47 -12.02 -18.40
C ASN A 274 3.10 -12.70 -18.28
N THR A 275 2.22 -12.45 -19.23
CA THR A 275 0.83 -12.96 -19.25
C THR A 275 0.72 -14.46 -19.57
N THR A 276 1.82 -15.13 -19.91
CA THR A 276 1.81 -16.61 -20.00
C THR A 276 1.64 -17.27 -18.64
N LEU A 277 2.02 -16.58 -17.57
CA LEU A 277 1.95 -17.06 -16.19
C LEU A 277 0.77 -16.47 -15.44
N HIS A 278 0.27 -15.32 -15.88
CA HIS A 278 -0.83 -14.58 -15.26
C HIS A 278 -1.85 -14.15 -16.29
N PRO A 279 -3.16 -14.19 -15.97
CA PRO A 279 -4.21 -13.77 -16.90
C PRO A 279 -4.23 -12.26 -17.14
N SER A 280 -3.60 -11.48 -16.26
CA SER A 280 -3.53 -10.02 -16.33
C SER A 280 -2.07 -9.54 -16.25
N THR A 281 -1.80 -8.32 -16.74
CA THR A 281 -0.53 -7.62 -16.52
C THR A 281 -0.46 -6.94 -15.15
N HIS A 282 -1.57 -6.84 -14.43
CA HIS A 282 -1.68 -6.35 -13.06
C HIS A 282 -1.88 -7.54 -12.13
N TRP A 283 -0.99 -7.72 -11.19
CA TRP A 283 -0.92 -8.92 -10.39
C TRP A 283 -0.52 -8.63 -8.95
N SER A 284 -1.16 -9.29 -7.99
CA SER A 284 -0.82 -9.18 -6.57
C SER A 284 0.02 -10.35 -6.11
N VAL A 285 1.27 -10.06 -5.73
CA VAL A 285 2.22 -11.07 -5.25
C VAL A 285 2.75 -10.69 -3.86
N TRP A 286 3.27 -11.68 -3.16
CA TRP A 286 4.07 -11.47 -1.96
C TRP A 286 5.47 -12.04 -2.15
N ILE A 287 6.42 -11.41 -1.48
CA ILE A 287 7.78 -11.94 -1.31
C ILE A 287 8.13 -12.01 0.17
N ASN A 288 8.88 -13.01 0.56
CA ASN A 288 9.53 -13.14 1.85
C ASN A 288 11.04 -13.05 1.68
N GLY A 289 11.73 -12.43 2.62
CA GLY A 289 13.18 -12.31 2.54
C GLY A 289 13.82 -11.80 3.82
N ASN A 290 15.14 -11.92 3.88
CA ASN A 290 15.94 -11.38 4.96
C ASN A 290 16.40 -9.97 4.63
N ILE A 291 16.17 -9.04 5.56
CA ILE A 291 16.70 -7.68 5.46
C ILE A 291 18.16 -7.68 5.92
N SER A 292 19.05 -7.21 5.08
CA SER A 292 20.48 -7.12 5.37
C SER A 292 21.05 -5.76 5.02
N LYS A 293 22.07 -5.34 5.76
CA LYS A 293 22.80 -4.10 5.53
C LYS A 293 23.67 -4.21 4.26
N THR A 294 23.63 -3.24 3.38
CA THR A 294 24.39 -3.19 2.12
C THR A 294 25.37 -2.02 2.04
N GLY A 295 25.28 -1.06 2.94
CA GLY A 295 26.13 0.13 3.05
C GLY A 295 26.01 0.74 4.44
N ASN A 296 26.50 1.96 4.61
CA ASN A 296 26.45 2.61 5.93
C ASN A 296 25.00 2.84 6.39
N ASP A 297 24.12 3.27 5.48
CA ASP A 297 22.72 3.60 5.74
C ASP A 297 21.75 2.89 4.78
N SER A 298 22.16 1.81 4.13
CA SER A 298 21.36 1.11 3.15
C SER A 298 21.07 -0.32 3.57
N VAL A 299 19.88 -0.79 3.25
CA VAL A 299 19.46 -2.18 3.45
C VAL A 299 18.80 -2.72 2.17
N THR A 300 18.84 -4.03 2.01
CA THR A 300 18.12 -4.75 0.95
C THR A 300 17.38 -5.95 1.52
N MET A 301 16.32 -6.36 0.87
CA MET A 301 15.62 -7.62 1.15
C MET A 301 16.14 -8.69 0.18
N ASN A 302 16.82 -9.68 0.72
CA ASN A 302 17.24 -10.86 -0.04
C ASN A 302 16.06 -11.83 -0.12
N ILE A 303 15.46 -11.96 -1.29
CA ILE A 303 14.22 -12.73 -1.51
C ILE A 303 14.53 -14.22 -1.34
N ILE A 304 13.74 -14.90 -0.50
CA ILE A 304 13.84 -16.34 -0.21
C ILE A 304 12.66 -17.08 -0.82
N ALA A 305 11.46 -16.51 -0.71
CA ALA A 305 10.23 -17.10 -1.20
C ALA A 305 9.33 -16.05 -1.84
N SER A 306 8.44 -16.50 -2.72
CA SER A 306 7.44 -15.66 -3.36
C SER A 306 6.19 -16.47 -3.68
N GLY A 307 5.05 -15.80 -3.76
CA GLY A 307 3.78 -16.41 -4.13
C GLY A 307 2.77 -15.37 -4.56
N VAL A 308 1.65 -15.86 -5.11
CA VAL A 308 0.51 -15.03 -5.44
C VAL A 308 -0.25 -14.72 -4.16
N ALA A 309 -0.60 -13.47 -3.95
CA ALA A 309 -1.38 -13.03 -2.79
C ALA A 309 -2.89 -13.24 -2.99
N ASP A 310 -3.35 -13.20 -4.25
CA ASP A 310 -4.73 -13.48 -4.62
C ASP A 310 -4.78 -14.01 -6.05
N TRP A 311 -5.49 -15.12 -6.28
CA TRP A 311 -5.65 -15.76 -7.59
C TRP A 311 -6.89 -15.28 -8.36
N GLY A 312 -7.68 -14.40 -7.77
CA GLY A 312 -8.83 -13.74 -8.42
C GLY A 312 -8.47 -12.36 -8.97
N ASP A 313 -9.49 -11.51 -9.07
CA ASP A 313 -9.38 -10.15 -9.63
C ASP A 313 -9.03 -9.10 -8.57
N THR A 314 -8.28 -9.51 -7.53
CA THR A 314 -7.86 -8.59 -6.46
C THR A 314 -6.51 -7.96 -6.77
N TYR A 315 -6.45 -6.64 -6.71
CA TYR A 315 -5.26 -5.83 -6.91
C TYR A 315 -5.08 -4.79 -5.80
N ALA A 316 -3.97 -4.05 -5.82
CA ALA A 316 -3.70 -2.92 -4.95
C ALA A 316 -3.84 -3.24 -3.44
N LEU A 317 -3.20 -4.32 -2.99
CA LEU A 317 -3.25 -4.74 -1.58
C LEU A 317 -2.64 -3.67 -0.67
N ASN A 318 -3.38 -3.24 0.34
CA ASN A 318 -2.91 -2.30 1.35
C ASN A 318 -3.17 -2.84 2.75
N SER A 319 -2.16 -2.83 3.62
CA SER A 319 -2.21 -3.50 4.91
C SER A 319 -1.87 -2.59 6.07
N PHE A 320 -2.34 -2.93 7.26
CA PHE A 320 -2.01 -2.24 8.50
C PHE A 320 -1.82 -3.23 9.66
N HIS A 321 -1.11 -2.80 10.70
CA HIS A 321 -1.07 -3.51 11.97
C HIS A 321 -2.31 -3.16 12.77
N ASP A 322 -3.11 -4.16 13.14
CA ASP A 322 -4.24 -4.02 14.05
C ASP A 322 -3.79 -4.33 15.49
N PRO A 323 -3.56 -3.30 16.32
CA PRO A 323 -3.08 -3.51 17.69
C PRO A 323 -4.13 -4.15 18.59
N LYS A 324 -5.43 -4.06 18.25
CA LYS A 324 -6.51 -4.68 19.02
C LYS A 324 -6.39 -6.22 19.04
N GLY A 325 -6.00 -6.81 17.91
CA GLY A 325 -5.83 -8.26 17.78
C GLY A 325 -4.36 -8.68 17.69
N ASN A 326 -3.39 -7.75 17.76
CA ASN A 326 -1.97 -7.99 17.50
C ASN A 326 -1.76 -8.77 16.19
N ARG A 327 -2.34 -8.29 15.12
CA ARG A 327 -2.39 -8.98 13.85
C ARG A 327 -2.15 -8.03 12.67
N ARG A 328 -1.82 -8.60 11.51
CA ARG A 328 -1.71 -7.86 10.25
C ARG A 328 -2.94 -8.08 9.42
N ILE A 329 -3.63 -7.01 9.05
CA ILE A 329 -4.83 -7.05 8.20
C ILE A 329 -4.51 -6.37 6.88
N PHE A 330 -5.04 -6.91 5.78
CA PHE A 330 -5.03 -6.24 4.49
C PHE A 330 -6.40 -6.20 3.82
N TYR A 331 -6.54 -5.23 2.94
CA TYR A 331 -7.60 -5.06 1.98
C TYR A 331 -7.03 -5.00 0.57
N GLY A 332 -7.83 -5.32 -0.41
CA GLY A 332 -7.50 -5.15 -1.83
C GLY A 332 -8.68 -4.58 -2.60
N TRP A 333 -8.39 -4.01 -3.73
CA TRP A 333 -9.39 -3.61 -4.71
C TRP A 333 -9.81 -4.82 -5.52
N VAL A 334 -11.12 -5.11 -5.57
CA VAL A 334 -11.70 -6.12 -6.45
C VAL A 334 -12.15 -5.41 -7.72
N MET A 335 -11.49 -5.74 -8.83
CA MET A 335 -11.82 -5.19 -10.15
C MET A 335 -13.14 -5.78 -10.65
N GLU A 336 -13.95 -4.94 -11.29
CA GLU A 336 -15.20 -5.37 -11.90
C GLU A 336 -14.97 -5.76 -13.36
N ASP A 337 -15.32 -6.98 -13.71
CA ASP A 337 -15.26 -7.47 -15.10
C ASP A 337 -16.51 -7.06 -15.90
N ASN A 338 -16.97 -5.83 -15.72
CA ASN A 338 -18.10 -5.27 -16.43
C ASN A 338 -17.63 -4.37 -17.58
N ASN A 339 -18.33 -4.45 -18.72
CA ASN A 339 -18.11 -3.48 -19.80
C ASN A 339 -18.67 -2.09 -19.42
N ASN A 340 -18.29 -1.07 -20.18
CA ASN A 340 -18.70 0.31 -19.93
C ASN A 340 -20.22 0.52 -19.85
N TYR A 341 -21.02 -0.28 -20.54
CA TYR A 341 -22.48 -0.21 -20.46
C TYR A 341 -22.98 -0.72 -19.10
N GLY A 342 -22.49 -1.86 -18.64
CA GLY A 342 -22.83 -2.43 -17.33
C GLY A 342 -22.42 -1.49 -16.20
N GLN A 343 -21.22 -0.95 -16.23
CA GLN A 343 -20.72 0.01 -15.23
C GLN A 343 -21.63 1.24 -15.10
N ARG A 344 -22.04 1.83 -16.22
CA ARG A 344 -22.98 2.96 -16.25
C ARG A 344 -24.38 2.59 -15.75
N ALA A 345 -24.87 1.42 -16.16
CA ALA A 345 -26.20 0.94 -15.76
C ALA A 345 -26.29 0.63 -14.26
N PHE A 346 -25.20 0.14 -13.67
CA PHE A 346 -25.13 -0.17 -12.24
C PHE A 346 -24.82 1.06 -11.37
N GLY A 347 -24.17 2.08 -11.94
CA GLY A 347 -23.84 3.32 -11.24
C GLY A 347 -22.68 3.18 -10.24
N TYR A 348 -21.92 2.08 -10.29
CA TYR A 348 -20.72 1.85 -9.49
C TYR A 348 -19.71 1.01 -10.30
N ASN A 349 -18.45 1.04 -9.87
CA ASN A 349 -17.39 0.20 -10.41
C ASN A 349 -16.29 0.03 -9.36
N GLY A 350 -15.97 -1.22 -9.01
CA GLY A 350 -15.01 -1.60 -8.01
C GLY A 350 -15.60 -1.74 -6.61
N GLN A 351 -14.93 -2.53 -5.80
CA GLN A 351 -15.25 -2.80 -4.41
C GLN A 351 -13.99 -3.20 -3.65
N ILE A 352 -14.04 -3.20 -2.31
CA ILE A 352 -12.94 -3.63 -1.46
C ILE A 352 -13.21 -5.07 -0.98
N THR A 353 -12.15 -5.88 -0.89
CA THR A 353 -12.23 -7.23 -0.31
C THR A 353 -12.72 -7.19 1.13
N LEU A 354 -13.18 -8.32 1.65
CA LEU A 354 -13.29 -8.50 3.09
C LEU A 354 -11.89 -8.40 3.74
N PRO A 355 -11.80 -8.03 5.03
CA PRO A 355 -10.53 -8.00 5.73
C PRO A 355 -9.91 -9.39 5.78
N ARG A 356 -8.62 -9.48 5.49
CA ARG A 356 -7.86 -10.74 5.56
C ARG A 356 -6.70 -10.59 6.54
N GLU A 357 -6.58 -11.54 7.46
CA GLU A 357 -5.44 -11.61 8.36
C GLU A 357 -4.26 -12.29 7.66
N VAL A 358 -3.07 -11.74 7.85
CA VAL A 358 -1.82 -12.32 7.37
C VAL A 358 -1.00 -12.78 8.56
N PHE A 359 -0.60 -14.03 8.56
CA PHE A 359 0.28 -14.60 9.56
C PHE A 359 1.26 -15.60 8.93
N VAL A 360 2.32 -15.92 9.66
CA VAL A 360 3.29 -16.96 9.29
C VAL A 360 3.14 -18.10 10.27
N GLN A 361 2.97 -19.30 9.74
CA GLN A 361 3.00 -20.53 10.51
C GLN A 361 3.94 -21.51 9.83
N VAL A 362 4.90 -22.04 10.59
CA VAL A 362 5.81 -23.09 10.13
C VAL A 362 5.27 -24.45 10.58
N SER A 363 5.12 -25.38 9.63
CA SER A 363 4.65 -26.73 9.90
C SER A 363 5.73 -27.75 9.56
N GLU A 364 6.21 -28.47 10.54
CA GLU A 364 7.20 -29.55 10.35
C GLU A 364 6.66 -30.72 9.51
N THR A 365 5.36 -30.93 9.50
CA THR A 365 4.73 -32.09 8.85
C THR A 365 4.64 -31.96 7.33
N TRP A 366 4.54 -30.75 6.81
CA TRP A 366 4.42 -30.49 5.35
C TRP A 366 5.79 -30.37 4.68
N CYS A 367 6.82 -29.95 5.38
CA CYS A 367 8.15 -29.72 4.85
C CYS A 367 9.01 -30.98 4.66
N LYS A 368 8.72 -32.05 5.40
CA LYS A 368 9.52 -33.30 5.34
C LYS A 368 9.36 -34.10 4.06
N ARG A 369 8.42 -33.78 3.17
CA ARG A 369 8.15 -34.62 1.99
C ARG A 369 8.60 -34.07 0.65
N THR A 370 9.03 -32.79 0.49
CA THR A 370 9.30 -32.31 -0.86
C THR A 370 10.49 -31.36 -1.10
N PHE A 371 10.90 -30.40 -0.26
CA PHE A 371 11.94 -29.43 -0.65
C PHE A 371 12.61 -28.59 0.46
N GLY A 372 12.87 -29.11 1.64
CA GLY A 372 13.46 -28.31 2.72
C GLY A 372 12.44 -27.41 3.45
N GLU A 373 12.89 -26.64 4.43
CA GLU A 373 12.03 -25.72 5.19
C GLU A 373 11.38 -24.68 4.27
N ILE A 374 10.07 -24.71 4.12
CA ILE A 374 9.31 -23.72 3.36
C ILE A 374 8.42 -22.95 4.34
N THR A 375 8.60 -21.64 4.35
CA THR A 375 7.74 -20.71 5.06
C THR A 375 6.53 -20.37 4.19
N TYR A 376 5.32 -20.59 4.67
CA TYR A 376 4.10 -20.23 3.99
C TYR A 376 3.50 -18.95 4.58
N LEU A 377 3.04 -18.05 3.73
CA LEU A 377 2.10 -17.00 4.08
C LEU A 377 0.69 -17.57 3.94
N CYS A 378 0.02 -17.86 5.06
CA CYS A 378 -1.34 -18.36 5.03
C CYS A 378 -2.34 -17.20 5.14
N GLN A 379 -3.39 -17.28 4.33
CA GLN A 379 -4.55 -16.39 4.35
C GLN A 379 -5.78 -17.22 4.77
N PHE A 380 -6.55 -16.71 5.71
CA PHE A 380 -7.88 -17.23 6.08
C PHE A 380 -8.93 -16.14 5.98
#